data_9a8b90df422c4833adbf39184f90de72
#
_entry.id   9a8b90df422c4833adbf39184f90de72
#
_cell.length_a   1.000
_cell.length_b   1.000
_cell.length_c   1.000
_cell.angle_alpha   90.00
_cell.angle_beta   90.00
_cell.angle_gamma   90.00
#
_symmetry.space_group_name_H-M   'P 1'
#
loop_
_entity.id
_entity.type
_entity.pdbx_description
1 polymer ?
#
loop_
_entity_poly.entity_id
_entity_poly.type
_entity_poly.pdbx_seq_one_letter_code
_entity_poly.pdbx_strand_id
1 'polypeptide(L)'
;PRNLSNKNSVKIIKDYLKISCPIEKAPKVLNDFFKKNNLNIFISSDYFPINKNNIKNIKVIFNTNINRTVSYYTGMTFNIEIKTNGKKEVFLSGGRFDNLIKDLGNKKDLNAVGAAINRSIL
;
A
#
# COMPACT_ATOMS: atom_id res chain seq x y z
N PRO A 1 25.30 -10.61 -19.43
CA PRO A 1 23.93 -11.08 -19.21
C PRO A 1 23.37 -10.64 -17.85
N ARG A 2 24.15 -10.81 -16.74
CA ARG A 2 23.69 -10.42 -15.39
C ARG A 2 23.41 -8.92 -15.26
N ASN A 3 24.20 -8.06 -15.91
CA ASN A 3 24.01 -6.60 -15.85
C ASN A 3 22.76 -6.14 -16.60
N LEU A 4 22.37 -6.78 -17.70
CA LEU A 4 21.16 -6.47 -18.46
C LEU A 4 19.90 -6.91 -17.70
N SER A 5 19.89 -8.09 -17.08
CA SER A 5 18.76 -8.54 -16.28
C SER A 5 18.58 -7.67 -15.02
N ASN A 6 19.65 -7.25 -14.37
CA ASN A 6 19.58 -6.35 -13.23
C ASN A 6 19.07 -4.95 -13.61
N LYS A 7 19.49 -4.38 -14.74
CA LYS A 7 18.98 -3.10 -15.23
C LYS A 7 17.51 -3.18 -15.56
N ASN A 8 17.06 -4.26 -16.18
CA ASN A 8 15.64 -4.47 -16.48
C ASN A 8 14.81 -4.62 -15.20
N SER A 9 15.30 -5.39 -14.23
CA SER A 9 14.64 -5.57 -12.94
C SER A 9 14.54 -4.24 -12.16
N VAL A 10 15.59 -3.45 -12.15
CA VAL A 10 15.59 -2.12 -11.53
C VAL A 10 14.59 -1.19 -12.20
N LYS A 11 14.50 -1.22 -13.53
CA LYS A 11 13.51 -0.43 -14.26
C LYS A 11 12.07 -0.85 -13.91
N ILE A 12 11.80 -2.14 -13.86
CA ILE A 12 10.48 -2.67 -13.49
C ILE A 12 10.11 -2.21 -12.07
N ILE A 13 11.02 -2.30 -11.12
CA ILE A 13 10.79 -1.84 -9.75
C ILE A 13 10.52 -0.34 -9.70
N LYS A 14 11.30 0.47 -10.41
CA LYS A 14 11.08 1.92 -10.48
C LYS A 14 9.74 2.27 -11.09
N ASP A 15 9.32 1.57 -12.14
CA ASP A 15 8.02 1.78 -12.78
C ASP A 15 6.88 1.33 -11.87
N TYR A 16 7.04 0.22 -11.14
CA TYR A 16 6.09 -0.22 -10.13
C TYR A 16 5.87 0.85 -9.05
N LEU A 17 6.93 1.46 -8.55
CA LEU A 17 6.87 2.47 -7.50
C LEU A 17 6.23 3.81 -7.94
N LYS A 18 5.91 3.96 -9.21
CA LYS A 18 5.20 5.13 -9.76
C LYS A 18 3.69 4.92 -9.88
N ILE A 19 3.18 3.72 -9.59
CA ILE A 19 1.75 3.44 -9.73
C ILE A 19 0.97 4.19 -8.65
N SER A 20 0.06 5.04 -9.10
CA SER A 20 -0.90 5.76 -8.26
C SER A 20 -2.20 5.91 -9.05
N CYS A 21 -3.29 5.41 -8.50
CA CYS A 21 -4.58 5.45 -9.17
C CYS A 21 -5.73 5.35 -8.16
N PRO A 22 -6.95 5.72 -8.56
CA PRO A 22 -8.13 5.43 -7.76
C PRO A 22 -8.21 3.93 -7.42
N ILE A 23 -8.61 3.62 -6.20
CA ILE A 23 -8.58 2.23 -5.69
C ILE A 23 -9.37 1.25 -6.56
N GLU A 24 -10.47 1.67 -7.15
CA GLU A 24 -11.28 0.83 -8.04
C GLU A 24 -10.60 0.46 -9.35
N LYS A 25 -9.61 1.24 -9.78
CA LYS A 25 -8.79 0.97 -10.97
C LYS A 25 -7.55 0.13 -10.66
N ALA A 26 -7.22 -0.05 -9.38
CA ALA A 26 -5.99 -0.70 -8.97
C ALA A 26 -5.84 -2.13 -9.53
N PRO A 27 -6.84 -3.01 -9.50
CA PRO A 27 -6.70 -4.35 -10.06
C PRO A 27 -6.32 -4.33 -11.54
N LYS A 28 -7.00 -3.49 -12.32
CA LYS A 28 -6.72 -3.36 -13.77
C LYS A 28 -5.32 -2.80 -14.02
N VAL A 29 -4.97 -1.73 -13.35
CA VAL A 29 -3.65 -1.07 -13.50
C VAL A 29 -2.53 -2.03 -13.14
N LEU A 30 -2.65 -2.77 -12.05
CA LEU A 30 -1.64 -3.75 -11.62
C LEU A 30 -1.54 -4.92 -12.60
N ASN A 31 -2.66 -5.48 -13.05
CA ASN A 31 -2.64 -6.60 -13.98
C ASN A 31 -2.08 -6.19 -15.35
N ASP A 32 -2.40 -5.01 -15.84
CA ASP A 32 -1.81 -4.46 -17.07
C ASP A 32 -0.30 -4.26 -16.92
N PHE A 33 0.16 -3.77 -15.78
CA PHE A 33 1.58 -3.63 -15.47
C PHE A 33 2.31 -4.98 -15.45
N PHE A 34 1.74 -5.98 -14.77
CA PHE A 34 2.33 -7.32 -14.71
C PHE A 34 2.41 -7.97 -16.07
N LYS A 35 1.35 -7.86 -16.86
CA LYS A 35 1.31 -8.40 -18.23
C LYS A 35 2.34 -7.73 -19.15
N LYS A 36 2.44 -6.41 -19.10
CA LYS A 36 3.40 -5.63 -19.87
C LYS A 36 4.85 -6.03 -19.59
N ASN A 37 5.15 -6.39 -18.36
CA ASN A 37 6.50 -6.76 -17.91
C ASN A 37 6.72 -8.29 -17.89
N ASN A 38 5.83 -9.07 -18.50
CA ASN A 38 5.91 -10.54 -18.56
C ASN A 38 5.97 -11.20 -17.17
N LEU A 39 5.33 -10.61 -16.19
CA LEU A 39 5.22 -11.15 -14.84
C LEU A 39 3.96 -12.02 -14.76
N ASN A 40 4.11 -13.26 -14.34
CA ASN A 40 3.00 -14.19 -14.16
C ASN A 40 2.32 -13.96 -12.80
N ILE A 41 1.75 -12.78 -12.64
CA ILE A 41 1.04 -12.37 -11.43
C ILE A 41 -0.34 -11.85 -11.84
N PHE A 42 -1.36 -12.29 -11.11
CA PHE A 42 -2.73 -11.80 -11.28
C PHE A 42 -3.30 -11.40 -9.92
N ILE A 43 -3.91 -10.22 -9.88
CA ILE A 43 -4.59 -9.70 -8.69
C ILE A 43 -6.09 -9.63 -8.96
N SER A 44 -6.87 -10.33 -8.15
CA SER A 44 -8.33 -10.28 -8.18
C SER A 44 -8.84 -8.95 -7.64
N SER A 45 -9.97 -8.49 -8.16
CA SER A 45 -10.69 -7.32 -7.63
C SER A 45 -11.09 -7.49 -6.16
N ASP A 46 -11.30 -8.72 -5.70
CA ASP A 46 -11.64 -9.03 -4.31
C ASP A 46 -10.52 -8.72 -3.32
N TYR A 47 -9.29 -8.53 -3.81
CA TYR A 47 -8.15 -8.13 -2.99
C TYR A 47 -8.28 -6.71 -2.44
N PHE A 48 -9.14 -5.88 -3.05
CA PHE A 48 -9.39 -4.50 -2.64
C PHE A 48 -10.88 -4.33 -2.25
N PRO A 49 -11.30 -4.84 -1.09
CA PRO A 49 -12.71 -4.88 -0.70
C PRO A 49 -13.27 -3.53 -0.24
N ILE A 50 -12.74 -2.43 -0.72
CA ILE A 50 -13.22 -1.10 -0.37
C ILE A 50 -14.49 -0.79 -1.16
N ASN A 51 -15.61 -0.76 -0.45
CA ASN A 51 -16.89 -0.39 -1.04
C ASN A 51 -17.08 1.12 -0.96
N LYS A 52 -16.97 1.80 -2.10
CA LYS A 52 -17.17 3.24 -2.21
C LYS A 52 -18.53 3.74 -1.74
N ASN A 53 -19.55 2.88 -1.81
CA ASN A 53 -20.91 3.27 -1.43
C ASN A 53 -21.04 3.60 0.05
N ASN A 54 -20.12 3.12 0.88
CA ASN A 54 -20.12 3.35 2.32
C ASN A 54 -19.23 4.52 2.76
N ILE A 55 -18.45 5.11 1.82
CA ILE A 55 -17.50 6.16 2.15
C ILE A 55 -17.82 7.39 1.29
N LYS A 56 -18.64 8.28 1.83
CA LYS A 56 -18.98 9.55 1.17
C LYS A 56 -17.88 10.59 1.44
N ASN A 57 -17.57 11.40 0.43
CA ASN A 57 -16.61 12.52 0.51
C ASN A 57 -15.15 12.14 0.81
N ILE A 58 -14.77 10.87 0.62
CA ILE A 58 -13.40 10.41 0.76
C ILE A 58 -12.90 9.91 -0.59
N LYS A 59 -11.72 10.41 -0.99
CA LYS A 59 -11.00 9.92 -2.16
C LYS A 59 -10.03 8.83 -1.71
N VAL A 60 -10.20 7.62 -2.20
CA VAL A 60 -9.30 6.50 -1.90
C VAL A 60 -8.35 6.29 -3.07
N ILE A 61 -7.05 6.41 -2.83
CA ILE A 61 -5.99 6.24 -3.81
C ILE A 61 -5.16 5.01 -3.44
N PHE A 62 -4.96 4.13 -4.41
CA PHE A 62 -3.95 3.10 -4.34
C PHE A 62 -2.60 3.67 -4.77
N ASN A 63 -1.57 3.47 -3.96
CA ASN A 63 -0.23 3.95 -4.24
C ASN A 63 0.79 2.90 -3.80
N THR A 64 1.68 2.53 -4.70
CA THR A 64 2.74 1.55 -4.44
C THR A 64 3.92 2.12 -3.68
N ASN A 65 4.04 3.44 -3.60
CA ASN A 65 5.16 4.14 -2.98
C ASN A 65 4.70 4.94 -1.75
N ILE A 66 4.20 4.24 -0.74
CA ILE A 66 3.91 4.86 0.56
C ILE A 66 5.15 4.76 1.45
N ASN A 67 5.62 5.89 1.94
CA ASN A 67 6.71 5.92 2.92
C ASN A 67 6.27 5.23 4.20
N ARG A 68 6.98 4.17 4.54
CA ARG A 68 6.76 3.43 5.78
C ARG A 68 7.65 4.04 6.87
N THR A 69 7.05 4.54 7.92
CA THR A 69 7.78 5.03 9.10
C THR A 69 8.26 3.90 10.01
N VAL A 70 7.69 2.71 9.86
CA VAL A 70 8.02 1.53 10.67
C VAL A 70 8.18 0.28 9.79
N SER A 71 9.12 -0.57 10.16
CA SER A 71 9.53 -1.75 9.37
C SER A 71 8.71 -3.01 9.62
N TYR A 72 7.85 -3.04 10.62
CA TYR A 72 7.11 -4.24 11.01
C TYR A 72 5.86 -4.55 10.16
N TYR A 73 5.48 -3.68 9.25
CA TYR A 73 4.35 -3.95 8.37
C TYR A 73 4.63 -5.11 7.41
N THR A 74 3.72 -6.06 7.36
CA THR A 74 3.82 -7.27 6.52
C THR A 74 2.87 -7.28 5.33
N GLY A 75 1.96 -6.34 5.26
CA GLY A 75 0.96 -6.25 4.21
C GLY A 75 0.63 -4.83 3.83
N MET A 76 -0.64 -4.59 3.58
CA MET A 76 -1.13 -3.26 3.20
C MET A 76 -0.88 -2.25 4.30
N THR A 77 -0.41 -1.08 3.89
CA THR A 77 -0.34 0.12 4.73
C THR A 77 -1.27 1.18 4.17
N PHE A 78 -1.73 2.09 5.01
CA PHE A 78 -2.58 3.20 4.57
C PHE A 78 -2.28 4.46 5.36
N ASN A 79 -2.53 5.59 4.72
CA ASN A 79 -2.54 6.90 5.33
C ASN A 79 -3.91 7.55 5.11
N ILE A 80 -4.42 8.22 6.11
CA ILE A 80 -5.53 9.15 5.95
C ILE A 80 -4.94 10.55 5.98
N GLU A 81 -5.10 11.25 4.88
CA GLU A 81 -4.66 12.63 4.73
C GLU A 81 -5.85 13.56 4.88
N ILE A 82 -5.64 14.66 5.58
CA ILE A 82 -6.58 15.76 5.65
C ILE A 82 -5.97 17.00 5.03
N LYS A 83 -6.81 17.85 4.47
CA LYS A 83 -6.37 19.13 3.92
C LYS A 83 -6.76 20.24 4.89
N THR A 84 -5.75 20.87 5.47
CA THR A 84 -5.89 21.97 6.41
C THR A 84 -5.15 23.18 5.88
N ASN A 85 -5.82 24.31 5.73
CA ASN A 85 -5.22 25.56 5.21
C ASN A 85 -4.45 25.39 3.90
N GLY A 86 -4.97 24.57 2.98
CA GLY A 86 -4.36 24.30 1.69
C GLY A 86 -3.21 23.28 1.71
N LYS A 87 -2.76 22.82 2.87
CA LYS A 87 -1.73 21.79 3.02
C LYS A 87 -2.35 20.44 3.30
N LYS A 88 -1.78 19.40 2.69
CA LYS A 88 -2.10 18.00 3.03
C LYS A 88 -1.22 17.54 4.17
N GLU A 89 -1.83 16.98 5.18
CA GLU A 89 -1.14 16.43 6.33
C GLU A 89 -1.67 15.03 6.63
N VAL A 90 -0.77 14.12 7.01
CA VAL A 90 -1.15 12.77 7.40
C VAL A 90 -1.72 12.81 8.81
N PHE A 91 -3.02 12.58 8.91
CA PHE A 91 -3.76 12.55 10.17
C PHE A 91 -3.65 11.19 10.87
N LEU A 92 -3.66 10.11 10.11
CA LEU A 92 -3.63 8.76 10.64
C LEU A 92 -2.82 7.87 9.69
N SER A 93 -1.98 7.02 10.27
CA SER A 93 -1.23 6.00 9.55
C SER A 93 -1.46 4.64 10.17
N GLY A 94 -1.57 3.63 9.35
CA GLY A 94 -1.78 2.27 9.82
C GLY A 94 -1.44 1.22 8.81
N GLY A 95 -1.63 -0.02 9.20
CA GLY A 95 -1.37 -1.16 8.33
C GLY A 95 -1.50 -2.50 9.04
N ARG A 96 -1.17 -3.55 8.31
CA ARG A 96 -1.17 -4.93 8.78
C ARG A 96 0.23 -5.34 9.22
N PHE A 97 0.35 -6.00 10.38
CA PHE A 97 1.62 -6.41 10.98
C PHE A 97 1.54 -7.78 11.67
N ASP A 98 1.39 -8.83 10.88
CA ASP A 98 1.14 -10.19 11.37
C ASP A 98 2.32 -10.80 12.15
N ASN A 99 3.55 -10.37 11.88
CA ASN A 99 4.74 -10.95 12.50
C ASN A 99 5.15 -10.26 13.81
N LEU A 100 4.64 -9.08 14.10
CA LEU A 100 5.12 -8.27 15.24
C LEU A 100 4.97 -9.02 16.57
N ILE A 101 3.84 -9.66 16.79
CA ILE A 101 3.55 -10.34 18.05
C ILE A 101 4.45 -11.56 18.24
N LYS A 102 4.76 -12.27 17.15
CA LYS A 102 5.72 -13.38 17.14
C LYS A 102 7.14 -12.89 17.42
N ASP A 103 7.54 -11.79 16.80
CA ASP A 103 8.86 -11.18 17.00
C ASP A 103 9.05 -10.69 18.44
N LEU A 104 7.95 -10.33 19.12
CA LEU A 104 7.93 -9.97 20.55
C LEU A 104 7.90 -11.20 21.49
N GLY A 105 8.01 -12.42 20.97
CA GLY A 105 8.15 -13.65 21.77
C GLY A 105 6.89 -14.50 21.91
N ASN A 106 5.80 -14.19 21.23
CA ASN A 106 4.62 -15.05 21.22
C ASN A 106 4.86 -16.27 20.32
N LYS A 107 4.42 -17.44 20.77
CA LYS A 107 4.53 -18.69 20.02
C LYS A 107 3.46 -18.87 18.94
N LYS A 108 2.42 -18.07 18.96
CA LYS A 108 1.29 -18.14 18.00
C LYS A 108 1.42 -17.10 16.91
N ASP A 109 1.09 -17.50 15.68
CA ASP A 109 0.91 -16.55 14.58
C ASP A 109 -0.43 -15.82 14.78
N LEU A 110 -0.38 -14.53 14.93
CA LEU A 110 -1.56 -13.69 15.12
C LEU A 110 -1.58 -12.58 14.06
N ASN A 111 -2.65 -12.55 13.28
CA ASN A 111 -2.88 -11.44 12.37
C ASN A 111 -3.25 -10.18 13.17
N ALA A 112 -2.59 -9.09 12.84
CA ALA A 112 -2.83 -7.83 13.53
C ALA A 112 -2.91 -6.66 12.55
N VAL A 113 -3.78 -5.72 12.85
CA VAL A 113 -3.91 -4.43 12.18
C VAL A 113 -3.99 -3.34 13.22
N GLY A 114 -3.49 -2.18 12.88
CA GLY A 114 -3.57 -1.05 13.78
C GLY A 114 -3.32 0.27 13.06
N ALA A 115 -3.61 1.34 13.76
CA ALA A 115 -3.38 2.69 13.26
C ALA A 115 -3.04 3.65 14.41
N ALA A 116 -2.26 4.66 14.09
CA ALA A 116 -1.88 5.72 15.00
C ALA A 116 -2.34 7.08 14.47
N ILE A 117 -2.86 7.90 15.34
CA ILE A 117 -3.32 9.26 15.05
C ILE A 117 -2.20 10.25 15.35
N ASN A 118 -1.99 11.18 14.45
CA ASN A 118 -1.11 12.32 14.69
C ASN A 118 -1.86 13.40 15.50
N ARG A 119 -1.61 13.43 16.79
CA ARG A 119 -2.27 14.37 17.71
C ARG A 119 -1.89 15.82 17.48
N SER A 120 -0.76 16.10 16.86
CA SER A 120 -0.32 17.47 16.59
C SER A 120 -1.21 18.22 15.59
N ILE A 121 -2.06 17.50 14.86
CA ILE A 121 -3.00 18.06 13.87
C ILE A 121 -4.36 18.39 14.51
N LEU A 122 -4.65 17.83 15.66
CA LEU A 122 -5.87 18.10 16.42
C LEU A 122 -5.76 19.41 17.19
#